data_9eac8109f5fb6146cbcdbe1606bcbf64
#
_entry.id   9eac8109f5fb6146cbcdbe1606bcbf64
#
_cell.length_a   1.000
_cell.length_b   1.000
_cell.length_c   1.000
_cell.angle_alpha   90.00
_cell.angle_beta   90.00
_cell.angle_gamma   90.00
#
_symmetry.space_group_name_H-M   'P 1'
#
loop_
_entity.id
_entity.type
_entity.pdbx_description
1 polymer ?
#
loop_
_entity_poly.entity_id
_entity_poly.type
_entity_poly.pdbx_seq_one_letter_code
_entity_poly.pdbx_strand_id
1 'polypeptide(L)'
;MEMKTKVLANDGEQHLLISRVFDLPLELLFKAYAEPDLVSQWMGTVVKKMDNRVHGSFEFETTDPKGNKMQFHGTIHTWVPDRQIVRTFEFVGMPFGVQLEQLDFSALPDGRSSLRIQSVFQSVAQRDQQLKLPFAFGLSMAHNRLEQILQPK
;
A
#
# COMPACT_ATOMS: atom_id res chain seq x y z
N MET A 1 4.42 21.77 -0.22
CA MET A 1 4.37 20.73 0.82
C MET A 1 5.27 19.57 0.43
N GLU A 2 6.12 19.16 1.33
CA GLU A 2 6.99 18.01 1.08
C GLU A 2 6.18 16.71 1.14
N MET A 3 6.35 15.86 0.12
CA MET A 3 5.78 14.52 0.16
C MET A 3 6.76 13.58 0.85
N LYS A 4 6.37 13.05 2.02
CA LYS A 4 7.21 12.14 2.80
C LYS A 4 7.30 10.75 2.18
N THR A 5 6.24 10.31 1.49
CA THR A 5 6.26 9.07 0.74
C THR A 5 6.92 9.35 -0.62
N LYS A 6 7.98 8.63 -0.93
CA LYS A 6 8.75 8.79 -2.17
C LYS A 6 8.40 7.69 -3.14
N VAL A 7 8.25 8.06 -4.42
CA VAL A 7 8.00 7.10 -5.49
C VAL A 7 9.10 7.28 -6.53
N LEU A 8 9.81 6.19 -6.82
CA LEU A 8 10.84 6.16 -7.85
C LEU A 8 10.30 5.34 -9.03
N ALA A 9 10.23 5.98 -10.21
CA ALA A 9 9.70 5.36 -11.41
C ALA A 9 10.57 5.77 -12.60
N ASN A 10 11.60 4.98 -12.89
CA ASN A 10 12.48 5.25 -14.02
C ASN A 10 11.81 4.84 -15.33
N ASP A 11 12.08 5.60 -16.39
CA ASP A 11 11.50 5.33 -17.71
C ASP A 11 11.89 3.93 -18.20
N GLY A 12 10.92 3.23 -18.77
CA GLY A 12 11.16 1.92 -19.39
C GLY A 12 11.23 0.77 -18.41
N GLU A 13 11.11 1.01 -17.11
CA GLU A 13 11.09 -0.06 -16.12
C GLU A 13 9.67 -0.55 -15.87
N GLN A 14 9.55 -1.82 -15.49
CA GLN A 14 8.27 -2.50 -15.28
C GLN A 14 7.78 -2.40 -13.83
N HIS A 15 8.53 -1.74 -12.96
CA HIS A 15 8.24 -1.66 -11.53
C HIS A 15 8.27 -0.22 -11.03
N LEU A 16 7.71 -0.05 -9.83
CA LEU A 16 7.82 1.16 -9.02
C LEU A 16 8.47 0.81 -7.69
N LEU A 17 9.25 1.74 -7.14
CA LEU A 17 9.75 1.65 -5.78
C LEU A 17 9.13 2.76 -4.96
N ILE A 18 8.51 2.37 -3.85
CA ILE A 18 7.89 3.30 -2.92
C ILE A 18 8.61 3.17 -1.59
N SER A 19 8.93 4.28 -0.96
CA SER A 19 9.60 4.25 0.33
C SER A 19 9.12 5.37 1.24
N ARG A 20 9.10 5.08 2.54
CA ARG A 20 8.78 6.08 3.55
C ARG A 20 9.34 5.67 4.90
N VAL A 21 9.84 6.66 5.64
CA VAL A 21 10.16 6.53 7.05
C VAL A 21 8.95 7.05 7.84
N PHE A 22 8.49 6.24 8.82
CA PHE A 22 7.37 6.59 9.69
C PHE A 22 7.88 6.88 11.10
N ASP A 23 7.30 7.88 11.72
CA ASP A 23 7.54 8.20 13.13
C ASP A 23 6.68 7.30 14.02
N LEU A 24 6.84 6.00 13.83
CA LEU A 24 6.11 4.93 14.51
C LEU A 24 7.06 3.75 14.74
N PRO A 25 6.90 3.02 15.86
CA PRO A 25 7.62 1.75 15.99
C PRO A 25 7.15 0.72 14.97
N LEU A 26 8.02 -0.22 14.64
CA LEU A 26 7.79 -1.22 13.60
C LEU A 26 6.47 -1.98 13.80
N GLU A 27 6.19 -2.38 15.02
CA GLU A 27 5.00 -3.18 15.34
C GLU A 27 3.71 -2.41 15.02
N LEU A 28 3.69 -1.11 15.25
CA LEU A 28 2.53 -0.28 14.92
C LEU A 28 2.40 -0.07 13.42
N LEU A 29 3.52 0.11 12.72
CA LEU A 29 3.49 0.25 11.27
C LEU A 29 2.94 -1.02 10.61
N PHE A 30 3.44 -2.19 11.02
CA PHE A 30 2.94 -3.46 10.48
C PHE A 30 1.46 -3.65 10.80
N LYS A 31 1.07 -3.33 12.04
CA LYS A 31 -0.32 -3.42 12.49
C LYS A 31 -1.26 -2.58 11.61
N ALA A 32 -0.82 -1.41 11.17
CA ALA A 32 -1.60 -0.56 10.28
C ALA A 32 -1.94 -1.24 8.96
N TYR A 33 -1.07 -2.11 8.47
CA TYR A 33 -1.28 -2.87 7.24
C TYR A 33 -2.00 -4.21 7.48
N ALA A 34 -2.05 -4.68 8.72
CA ALA A 34 -2.56 -6.00 9.07
C ALA A 34 -3.99 -5.97 9.60
N GLU A 35 -4.36 -4.96 10.38
CA GLU A 35 -5.67 -4.92 11.02
C GLU A 35 -6.71 -4.25 10.12
N PRO A 36 -7.83 -4.93 9.83
CA PRO A 36 -8.87 -4.39 8.93
C PRO A 36 -9.39 -3.02 9.35
N ASP A 37 -9.61 -2.80 10.65
CA ASP A 37 -10.12 -1.52 11.15
C ASP A 37 -9.15 -0.38 10.89
N LEU A 38 -7.84 -0.63 11.02
CA LEU A 38 -6.83 0.37 10.76
C LEU A 38 -6.69 0.64 9.26
N VAL A 39 -6.68 -0.43 8.45
CA VAL A 39 -6.64 -0.32 6.98
C VAL A 39 -7.82 0.52 6.50
N SER A 40 -9.01 0.25 7.01
CA SER A 40 -10.22 1.00 6.66
C SER A 40 -10.05 2.49 6.94
N GLN A 41 -9.47 2.85 8.07
CA GLN A 41 -9.31 4.24 8.48
C GLN A 41 -8.28 4.99 7.64
N TRP A 42 -7.07 4.47 7.51
CA TRP A 42 -6.02 5.25 6.83
C TRP A 42 -6.14 5.21 5.31
N MET A 43 -6.66 4.12 4.74
CA MET A 43 -6.90 4.04 3.30
C MET A 43 -8.23 4.67 2.88
N GLY A 44 -9.14 4.90 3.83
CA GLY A 44 -10.47 5.40 3.49
C GLY A 44 -11.26 4.40 2.66
N THR A 45 -11.24 3.13 3.04
CA THR A 45 -11.85 2.04 2.29
C THR A 45 -12.71 1.17 3.19
N VAL A 46 -13.59 0.38 2.60
CA VAL A 46 -14.31 -0.68 3.31
C VAL A 46 -13.59 -2.00 3.07
N VAL A 47 -13.16 -2.66 4.12
CA VAL A 47 -12.52 -3.97 4.03
C VAL A 47 -13.61 -5.03 3.96
N LYS A 48 -13.84 -5.57 2.78
CA LYS A 48 -14.84 -6.64 2.55
C LYS A 48 -14.32 -7.99 3.00
N LYS A 49 -13.03 -8.22 2.82
CA LYS A 49 -12.36 -9.44 3.20
C LYS A 49 -10.89 -9.14 3.46
N MET A 50 -10.31 -9.80 4.45
CA MET A 50 -8.87 -9.70 4.71
C MET A 50 -8.45 -10.95 5.48
N ASP A 51 -7.95 -11.94 4.74
CA ASP A 51 -7.50 -13.21 5.28
C ASP A 51 -5.97 -13.23 5.26
N ASN A 52 -5.37 -12.81 6.37
CA ASN A 52 -3.93 -12.55 6.49
C ASN A 52 -3.14 -13.83 6.73
N ARG A 53 -2.96 -14.59 5.68
CA ARG A 53 -2.18 -15.82 5.68
C ARG A 53 -1.72 -16.13 4.27
N VAL A 54 -0.76 -17.02 4.15
CA VAL A 54 -0.32 -17.53 2.83
C VAL A 54 -1.53 -18.11 2.09
N HIS A 55 -1.73 -17.64 0.86
CA HIS A 55 -2.85 -17.97 -0.03
C HIS A 55 -4.21 -17.44 0.45
N GLY A 56 -4.23 -16.60 1.47
CA GLY A 56 -5.41 -15.84 1.83
C GLY A 56 -5.62 -14.69 0.85
N SER A 57 -6.86 -14.22 0.75
CA SER A 57 -7.21 -13.12 -0.15
C SER A 57 -7.73 -11.92 0.61
N PHE A 58 -7.70 -10.77 -0.07
CA PHE A 58 -8.30 -9.56 0.48
C PHE A 58 -9.12 -8.85 -0.59
N GLU A 59 -10.10 -8.07 -0.14
CA GLU A 59 -10.97 -7.31 -1.01
C GLU A 59 -11.34 -6.00 -0.31
N PHE A 60 -11.06 -4.87 -0.98
CA PHE A 60 -11.39 -3.54 -0.49
C PHE A 60 -12.35 -2.84 -1.46
N GLU A 61 -13.22 -2.01 -0.92
CA GLU A 61 -14.14 -1.20 -1.73
C GLU A 61 -14.10 0.24 -1.25
N THR A 62 -13.78 1.16 -2.16
CA THR A 62 -13.73 2.59 -1.89
C THR A 62 -14.79 3.28 -2.73
N THR A 63 -15.55 4.20 -2.13
CA THR A 63 -16.52 5.01 -2.85
C THR A 63 -15.95 6.41 -3.05
N ASP A 64 -15.90 6.86 -4.30
CA ASP A 64 -15.40 8.21 -4.60
C ASP A 64 -16.46 9.28 -4.27
N PRO A 65 -16.12 10.57 -4.32
CA PRO A 65 -17.07 11.64 -3.99
C PRO A 65 -18.30 11.68 -4.93
N LYS A 66 -18.21 11.07 -6.11
CA LYS A 66 -19.32 11.00 -7.06
C LYS A 66 -20.19 9.76 -6.88
N GLY A 67 -19.87 8.91 -5.90
CA GLY A 67 -20.62 7.69 -5.65
C GLY A 67 -20.16 6.47 -6.44
N ASN A 68 -19.10 6.60 -7.23
CA ASN A 68 -18.55 5.46 -7.98
C ASN A 68 -17.77 4.54 -7.04
N LYS A 69 -17.96 3.25 -7.21
CA LYS A 69 -17.28 2.25 -6.39
C LYS A 69 -16.02 1.75 -7.08
N MET A 70 -14.92 1.76 -6.34
CA MET A 70 -13.63 1.24 -6.78
C MET A 70 -13.34 -0.01 -5.97
N GLN A 71 -13.03 -1.11 -6.65
CA GLN A 71 -12.76 -2.39 -6.01
C GLN A 71 -11.29 -2.77 -6.19
N PHE A 72 -10.70 -3.29 -5.12
CA PHE A 72 -9.33 -3.74 -5.10
C PHE A 72 -9.29 -5.17 -4.56
N HIS A 73 -8.59 -6.05 -5.28
CA HIS A 73 -8.49 -7.47 -4.92
C HIS A 73 -7.04 -7.90 -4.90
N GLY A 74 -6.74 -8.90 -4.08
CA GLY A 74 -5.41 -9.51 -4.10
C GLY A 74 -5.36 -10.82 -3.35
N THR A 75 -4.23 -11.50 -3.52
CA THR A 75 -3.90 -12.76 -2.83
C THR A 75 -2.55 -12.61 -2.17
N ILE A 76 -2.46 -13.06 -0.92
CA ILE A 76 -1.21 -13.02 -0.14
C ILE A 76 -0.41 -14.27 -0.44
N HIS A 77 0.89 -14.11 -0.71
CA HIS A 77 1.82 -15.21 -0.96
C HIS A 77 2.88 -15.35 0.12
N THR A 78 3.26 -14.25 0.77
CA THR A 78 4.18 -14.28 1.91
C THR A 78 3.61 -13.39 2.99
N TRP A 79 3.60 -13.90 4.22
CA TRP A 79 3.13 -13.16 5.38
C TRP A 79 4.06 -13.42 6.54
N VAL A 80 4.98 -12.50 6.82
CA VAL A 80 5.92 -12.60 7.95
C VAL A 80 5.69 -11.37 8.83
N PRO A 81 5.08 -11.54 10.02
CA PRO A 81 4.78 -10.42 10.91
C PRO A 81 6.00 -9.55 11.17
N ASP A 82 5.79 -8.24 11.11
CA ASP A 82 6.78 -7.19 11.33
C ASP A 82 7.95 -7.19 10.34
N ARG A 83 7.87 -7.95 9.24
CA ARG A 83 8.97 -8.05 8.29
C ARG A 83 8.56 -7.92 6.84
N GLN A 84 7.61 -8.76 6.36
CA GLN A 84 7.35 -8.81 4.92
C GLN A 84 5.95 -9.29 4.58
N ILE A 85 5.35 -8.63 3.60
CA ILE A 85 4.14 -9.09 2.91
C ILE A 85 4.46 -9.13 1.42
N VAL A 86 4.19 -10.26 0.77
CA VAL A 86 4.19 -10.36 -0.69
C VAL A 86 2.78 -10.72 -1.12
N ARG A 87 2.22 -9.92 -2.03
CA ARG A 87 0.82 -10.10 -2.44
C ARG A 87 0.61 -9.60 -3.86
N THR A 88 -0.43 -10.09 -4.50
CA THR A 88 -0.94 -9.45 -5.71
C THR A 88 -1.88 -8.31 -5.31
N PHE A 89 -2.02 -7.33 -6.21
CA PHE A 89 -2.92 -6.21 -6.02
C PHE A 89 -3.51 -5.82 -7.37
N GLU A 90 -4.84 -5.77 -7.44
CA GLU A 90 -5.54 -5.41 -8.67
C GLU A 90 -6.57 -4.33 -8.38
N PHE A 91 -6.51 -3.24 -9.16
CA PHE A 91 -7.58 -2.25 -9.21
C PHE A 91 -8.54 -2.68 -10.31
N VAL A 92 -9.67 -3.27 -9.93
CA VAL A 92 -10.59 -3.93 -10.86
C VAL A 92 -11.15 -2.93 -11.88
N GLY A 93 -11.11 -3.32 -13.16
CA GLY A 93 -11.66 -2.51 -14.25
C GLY A 93 -10.74 -1.42 -14.78
N MET A 94 -9.54 -1.28 -14.23
CA MET A 94 -8.56 -0.29 -14.68
C MET A 94 -7.48 -0.94 -15.56
N PRO A 95 -6.84 -0.16 -16.46
CA PRO A 95 -5.87 -0.72 -17.40
C PRO A 95 -4.49 -0.99 -16.80
N PHE A 96 -4.39 -1.20 -15.50
CA PHE A 96 -3.12 -1.42 -14.81
C PHE A 96 -2.77 -2.90 -14.68
N GLY A 97 -3.75 -3.79 -14.82
CA GLY A 97 -3.57 -5.23 -14.61
C GLY A 97 -3.31 -5.57 -13.15
N VAL A 98 -2.74 -6.75 -12.94
CA VAL A 98 -2.40 -7.24 -11.62
C VAL A 98 -0.95 -6.88 -11.32
N GLN A 99 -0.72 -6.27 -10.15
CA GLN A 99 0.61 -5.92 -9.66
C GLN A 99 1.08 -6.97 -8.65
N LEU A 100 2.37 -7.26 -8.66
CA LEU A 100 2.99 -8.02 -7.59
C LEU A 100 3.66 -7.03 -6.64
N GLU A 101 3.17 -6.94 -5.42
CA GLU A 101 3.69 -6.04 -4.39
C GLU A 101 4.52 -6.80 -3.38
N GLN A 102 5.73 -6.32 -3.13
CA GLN A 102 6.55 -6.77 -2.02
C GLN A 102 6.71 -5.61 -1.05
N LEU A 103 6.19 -5.78 0.16
CA LEU A 103 6.26 -4.78 1.22
C LEU A 103 7.26 -5.25 2.25
N ASP A 104 8.34 -4.49 2.41
CA ASP A 104 9.39 -4.77 3.39
C ASP A 104 9.32 -3.74 4.53
N PHE A 105 9.21 -4.23 5.75
CA PHE A 105 9.09 -3.43 6.97
C PHE A 105 10.37 -3.58 7.79
N SER A 106 10.93 -2.46 8.27
CA SER A 106 12.19 -2.47 9.02
C SER A 106 12.14 -1.49 10.18
N ALA A 107 12.74 -1.88 11.31
CA ALA A 107 12.94 -0.97 12.42
C ALA A 107 14.19 -0.12 12.19
N LEU A 108 14.13 1.15 12.62
CA LEU A 108 15.28 2.05 12.61
C LEU A 108 15.81 2.20 14.04
N PRO A 109 17.10 2.57 14.19
CA PRO A 109 17.74 2.62 15.52
C PRO A 109 17.08 3.57 16.54
N ASP A 110 16.38 4.61 16.05
CA ASP A 110 15.78 5.64 16.90
C ASP A 110 14.30 5.37 17.24
N GLY A 111 13.83 4.14 17.07
CA GLY A 111 12.45 3.77 17.37
C GLY A 111 11.47 4.08 16.26
N ARG A 112 11.92 4.67 15.15
CA ARG A 112 11.12 4.84 13.94
C ARG A 112 11.15 3.57 13.12
N SER A 113 10.42 3.57 12.02
CA SER A 113 10.37 2.41 11.12
C SER A 113 10.34 2.87 9.67
N SER A 114 10.69 1.96 8.78
CA SER A 114 10.64 2.23 7.36
C SER A 114 9.83 1.17 6.62
N LEU A 115 9.15 1.61 5.57
CA LEU A 115 8.44 0.77 4.64
C LEU A 115 9.03 0.96 3.25
N ARG A 116 9.30 -0.15 2.59
CA ARG A 116 9.71 -0.15 1.20
C ARG A 116 8.78 -1.08 0.42
N ILE A 117 8.20 -0.57 -0.65
CA ILE A 117 7.30 -1.34 -1.49
C ILE A 117 7.88 -1.40 -2.90
N GLN A 118 8.01 -2.62 -3.43
CA GLN A 118 8.28 -2.82 -4.84
C GLN A 118 7.01 -3.34 -5.49
N SER A 119 6.49 -2.60 -6.47
CA SER A 119 5.32 -3.00 -7.24
C SER A 119 5.75 -3.32 -8.66
N VAL A 120 5.56 -4.57 -9.08
CA VAL A 120 5.91 -5.03 -10.43
C VAL A 120 4.63 -5.21 -11.23
N PHE A 121 4.56 -4.56 -12.38
CA PHE A 121 3.41 -4.63 -13.29
C PHE A 121 3.64 -5.70 -14.35
N GLN A 122 2.57 -6.10 -15.03
CA GLN A 122 2.64 -7.09 -16.10
C GLN A 122 3.34 -6.56 -17.36
N SER A 123 3.37 -5.23 -17.52
CA SER A 123 4.08 -4.57 -18.63
C SER A 123 4.45 -3.15 -18.25
N VAL A 124 5.40 -2.57 -18.99
CA VAL A 124 5.76 -1.16 -18.85
C VAL A 124 4.56 -0.27 -19.15
N ALA A 125 3.79 -0.60 -20.18
CA ALA A 125 2.62 0.18 -20.57
C ALA A 125 1.57 0.26 -19.46
N GLN A 126 1.31 -0.84 -18.76
CA GLN A 126 0.37 -0.87 -17.64
C GLN A 126 0.87 -0.05 -16.47
N ARG A 127 2.16 -0.12 -16.16
CA ARG A 127 2.78 0.71 -15.14
C ARG A 127 2.60 2.20 -15.48
N ASP A 128 2.87 2.56 -16.72
CA ASP A 128 2.78 3.95 -17.17
C ASP A 128 1.34 4.47 -17.10
N GLN A 129 0.35 3.60 -17.29
CA GLN A 129 -1.05 3.98 -17.13
C GLN A 129 -1.35 4.37 -15.67
N GLN A 130 -0.83 3.64 -14.71
CA GLN A 130 -1.03 3.99 -13.30
C GLN A 130 -0.34 5.32 -12.95
N LEU A 131 0.82 5.59 -13.53
CA LEU A 131 1.56 6.82 -13.29
C LEU A 131 0.84 8.07 -13.79
N LYS A 132 -0.16 7.93 -14.67
CA LYS A 132 -1.00 9.05 -15.11
C LYS A 132 -1.94 9.53 -14.01
N LEU A 133 -2.20 8.71 -13.00
CA LEU A 133 -3.00 9.11 -11.85
C LEU A 133 -2.11 9.83 -10.83
N PRO A 134 -2.68 10.73 -10.01
CA PRO A 134 -1.92 11.39 -8.94
C PRO A 134 -1.74 10.45 -7.74
N PHE A 135 -1.32 9.20 -7.99
CA PHE A 135 -1.30 8.19 -6.94
C PHE A 135 -0.20 8.44 -5.90
N ALA A 136 0.94 9.02 -6.30
CA ALA A 136 2.02 9.34 -5.37
C ALA A 136 1.55 10.34 -4.30
N PHE A 137 0.83 11.37 -4.72
CA PHE A 137 0.23 12.33 -3.80
C PHE A 137 -0.82 11.66 -2.91
N GLY A 138 -1.73 10.89 -3.50
CA GLY A 138 -2.77 10.19 -2.76
C GLY A 138 -2.21 9.22 -1.73
N LEU A 139 -1.19 8.46 -2.11
CA LEU A 139 -0.53 7.53 -1.19
C LEU A 139 0.18 8.27 -0.05
N SER A 140 0.87 9.39 -0.35
CA SER A 140 1.52 10.18 0.68
C SER A 140 0.51 10.73 1.69
N MET A 141 -0.63 11.20 1.22
CA MET A 141 -1.69 11.68 2.10
C MET A 141 -2.29 10.55 2.95
N ALA A 142 -2.47 9.37 2.37
CA ALA A 142 -2.95 8.19 3.11
C ALA A 142 -1.95 7.76 4.18
N HIS A 143 -0.66 7.74 3.86
CA HIS A 143 0.39 7.45 4.81
C HIS A 143 0.48 8.49 5.93
N ASN A 144 0.22 9.76 5.63
CA ASN A 144 0.13 10.79 6.67
C ASN A 144 -1.01 10.50 7.64
N ARG A 145 -2.17 10.06 7.15
CA ARG A 145 -3.30 9.66 8.00
C ARG A 145 -2.94 8.46 8.86
N LEU A 146 -2.26 7.46 8.28
CA LEU A 146 -1.80 6.29 9.01
C LEU A 146 -0.94 6.70 10.21
N GLU A 147 0.03 7.56 9.96
CA GLU A 147 0.93 8.02 11.02
C GLU A 147 0.18 8.78 12.12
N GLN A 148 -0.75 9.66 11.74
CA GLN A 148 -1.56 10.43 12.70
C GLN A 148 -2.45 9.54 13.56
N ILE A 149 -3.07 8.53 12.97
CA ILE A 149 -3.97 7.61 13.67
C ILE A 149 -3.22 6.82 14.75
N LEU A 150 -1.98 6.45 14.48
CA LEU A 150 -1.20 5.55 15.33
C LEU A 150 -0.18 6.22 16.21
N GLN A 151 0.03 7.52 16.06
CA GLN A 151 0.95 8.23 16.95
C GLN A 151 0.38 8.29 18.37
N PRO A 152 1.23 8.09 19.38
CA PRO A 152 0.81 8.27 20.77
C PRO A 152 0.32 9.70 21.00
N LYS A 153 -0.78 9.81 21.71
CA LYS A 153 -1.32 11.13 22.09
C LYS A 153 -0.65 11.63 23.38
#